data_8f1dc7458516774d2835524b0ee94e2e
#
_entry.id   8f1dc7458516774d2835524b0ee94e2e
#
_cell.length_a   1.000
_cell.length_b   1.000
_cell.length_c   1.000
_cell.angle_alpha   90.00
_cell.angle_beta   90.00
_cell.angle_gamma   90.00
#
_symmetry.space_group_name_H-M   'P 1'
#
loop_
_entity.id
_entity.type
_entity.pdbx_description
1 polymer ?
#
loop_
_entity_poly.entity_id
_entity_poly.type
_entity_poly.pdbx_seq_one_letter_code
_entity_poly.pdbx_strand_id
1 'polypeptide(L)'
;MKINRFMIAAPKSGSGKTMITCALLQLLKDSGKNVLSYKCGPDYIDPMFHKKVLGVPSKNLDTFFTDEKTTVQLFLDERADGDFAVLEGVMGLYDGLGGIYEQGSSYHLAKVTQTPIILVVDAKGMGKSVLALIAGFLQYDTHHLIKGVLLNRMSKGYYDIIKPLIEKELSVKVVGYFPEQKDIGLSSRHLGLVMPDELSDIKKQLNETADRLKKTIDMDLFIDIAEAADEISDSGSADKDKRKTLKNAELMRLQDQNNTVNIAVAMDEAFCFYYEDNLRMLEKCGAQLQYFSPLHDTSLPEDCDAMLLGGGYPELYAKELSKNVSMLNAIKKAFRAG
;
A
#
# COMPACT_ATOMS: atom_id res chain seq x y z
N MET A 1 16.19 14.00 3.29
CA MET A 1 15.66 13.25 4.45
C MET A 1 15.95 11.77 4.26
N LYS A 2 16.56 11.12 5.23
CA LYS A 2 16.86 9.68 5.17
C LYS A 2 15.67 8.90 5.76
N ILE A 3 15.14 7.95 5.00
CA ILE A 3 14.03 7.09 5.40
C ILE A 3 14.43 5.66 5.09
N ASN A 4 14.44 4.79 6.09
CA ASN A 4 14.70 3.37 5.89
C ASN A 4 13.53 2.75 5.14
N ARG A 5 13.75 2.27 3.91
CA ARG A 5 12.67 1.80 3.07
C ARG A 5 13.08 0.73 2.08
N PHE A 6 12.14 -0.10 1.71
CA PHE A 6 12.25 -1.01 0.58
C PHE A 6 10.88 -1.25 -0.05
N MET A 7 10.88 -1.72 -1.29
CA MET A 7 9.67 -2.14 -2.00
C MET A 7 9.68 -3.65 -2.19
N ILE A 8 8.56 -4.29 -1.89
CA ILE A 8 8.28 -5.67 -2.28
C ILE A 8 7.59 -5.66 -3.63
N ALA A 9 8.25 -6.15 -4.67
CA ALA A 9 7.70 -6.26 -6.01
C ALA A 9 7.92 -7.67 -6.58
N ALA A 10 7.32 -7.98 -7.71
CA ALA A 10 7.41 -9.32 -8.29
C ALA A 10 7.34 -9.28 -9.82
N PRO A 11 7.77 -10.34 -10.53
CA PRO A 11 7.66 -10.45 -11.98
C PRO A 11 6.23 -10.43 -12.51
N LYS A 12 5.25 -10.87 -11.72
CA LYS A 12 3.83 -10.95 -12.13
C LYS A 12 2.89 -10.94 -10.94
N SER A 13 1.59 -10.77 -11.19
CA SER A 13 0.54 -11.01 -10.20
C SER A 13 0.56 -12.47 -9.72
N GLY A 14 0.09 -12.72 -8.48
CA GLY A 14 0.04 -14.06 -7.91
C GLY A 14 1.40 -14.64 -7.45
N SER A 15 2.47 -13.84 -7.46
CA SER A 15 3.80 -14.27 -6.96
C SER A 15 3.91 -14.30 -5.44
N GLY A 16 2.86 -13.89 -4.70
CA GLY A 16 2.82 -13.93 -3.22
C GLY A 16 3.28 -12.63 -2.55
N LYS A 17 3.32 -11.51 -3.27
CA LYS A 17 3.71 -10.18 -2.70
C LYS A 17 2.95 -9.85 -1.43
N THR A 18 1.62 -9.82 -1.48
CA THR A 18 0.76 -9.39 -0.37
C THR A 18 1.00 -10.21 0.89
N MET A 19 1.06 -11.55 0.78
CA MET A 19 1.31 -12.41 1.93
C MET A 19 2.70 -12.15 2.54
N ILE A 20 3.72 -12.01 1.71
CA ILE A 20 5.09 -11.73 2.15
C ILE A 20 5.18 -10.33 2.76
N THR A 21 4.54 -9.33 2.15
CA THR A 21 4.47 -7.96 2.71
C THR A 21 3.82 -7.95 4.08
N CYS A 22 2.66 -8.58 4.23
CA CYS A 22 1.96 -8.65 5.51
C CYS A 22 2.82 -9.33 6.59
N ALA A 23 3.50 -10.45 6.25
CA ALA A 23 4.38 -11.13 7.18
C ALA A 23 5.60 -10.26 7.58
N LEU A 24 6.21 -9.54 6.64
CA LEU A 24 7.31 -8.61 6.90
C LEU A 24 6.87 -7.43 7.76
N LEU A 25 5.70 -6.84 7.48
CA LEU A 25 5.12 -5.78 8.31
C LEU A 25 4.93 -6.23 9.75
N GLN A 26 4.40 -7.45 9.95
CA GLN A 26 4.26 -8.05 11.28
C GLN A 26 5.63 -8.20 11.97
N LEU A 27 6.62 -8.77 11.28
CA LEU A 27 7.97 -8.99 11.85
C LEU A 27 8.67 -7.68 12.21
N LEU A 28 8.57 -6.66 11.36
CA LEU A 28 9.14 -5.33 11.64
C LEU A 28 8.47 -4.68 12.85
N LYS A 29 7.14 -4.76 12.93
CA LYS A 29 6.38 -4.26 14.08
C LYS A 29 6.76 -4.98 15.37
N ASP A 30 6.85 -6.31 15.34
CA ASP A 30 7.23 -7.14 16.49
C ASP A 30 8.66 -6.86 16.94
N SER A 31 9.54 -6.38 16.05
CA SER A 31 10.88 -5.92 16.38
C SER A 31 10.93 -4.49 16.97
N GLY A 32 9.77 -3.86 17.19
CA GLY A 32 9.67 -2.52 17.78
C GLY A 32 9.93 -1.38 16.78
N LYS A 33 9.93 -1.64 15.48
CA LYS A 33 10.06 -0.60 14.47
C LYS A 33 8.72 0.14 14.30
N ASN A 34 8.79 1.47 14.16
CA ASN A 34 7.64 2.26 13.73
C ASN A 34 7.51 2.14 12.21
N VAL A 35 6.55 1.31 11.77
CA VAL A 35 6.42 0.88 10.37
C VAL A 35 5.24 1.59 9.71
N LEU A 36 5.49 2.12 8.52
CA LEU A 36 4.48 2.66 7.62
C LEU A 36 4.42 1.79 6.36
N SER A 37 3.22 1.50 5.89
CA SER A 37 3.01 0.74 4.65
C SER A 37 2.47 1.64 3.55
N TYR A 38 2.94 1.39 2.33
CA TYR A 38 2.44 2.05 1.13
C TYR A 38 2.08 1.03 0.08
N LYS A 39 0.91 1.19 -0.53
CA LYS A 39 0.50 0.40 -1.68
C LYS A 39 0.68 1.19 -2.96
N CYS A 40 1.32 0.61 -3.95
CA CYS A 40 1.42 1.19 -5.29
C CYS A 40 0.06 1.12 -5.99
N GLY A 41 -0.36 2.25 -6.58
CA GLY A 41 -1.57 2.33 -7.38
C GLY A 41 -2.89 2.25 -6.60
N PRO A 42 -4.02 2.06 -7.31
CA PRO A 42 -5.37 2.19 -6.76
C PRO A 42 -5.91 0.91 -6.11
N ASP A 43 -5.10 0.21 -5.37
CA ASP A 43 -5.52 -0.96 -4.59
C ASP A 43 -5.93 -0.52 -3.19
N TYR A 44 -7.22 -0.50 -2.91
CA TYR A 44 -7.77 -0.12 -1.60
C TYR A 44 -7.75 -1.25 -0.57
N ILE A 45 -7.69 -2.50 -1.04
CA ILE A 45 -7.84 -3.70 -0.21
C ILE A 45 -6.66 -3.88 0.74
N ASP A 46 -5.44 -3.88 0.19
CA ASP A 46 -4.23 -4.12 0.96
C ASP A 46 -4.00 -3.04 2.04
N PRO A 47 -4.15 -1.72 1.78
CA PRO A 47 -4.07 -0.71 2.84
C PRO A 47 -5.08 -0.88 3.96
N MET A 48 -6.33 -1.23 3.64
CA MET A 48 -7.34 -1.51 4.67
C MET A 48 -6.99 -2.73 5.51
N PHE A 49 -6.46 -3.79 4.88
CA PHE A 49 -6.00 -4.98 5.58
C PHE A 49 -4.84 -4.67 6.52
N HIS A 50 -3.84 -3.92 6.06
CA HIS A 50 -2.71 -3.51 6.89
C HIS A 50 -3.16 -2.71 8.11
N LYS A 51 -4.13 -1.79 7.96
CA LYS A 51 -4.69 -1.02 9.08
C LYS A 51 -5.51 -1.88 10.03
N LYS A 52 -6.50 -2.64 9.52
CA LYS A 52 -7.46 -3.39 10.35
C LYS A 52 -6.82 -4.60 11.02
N VAL A 53 -6.03 -5.37 10.29
CA VAL A 53 -5.50 -6.65 10.76
C VAL A 53 -4.16 -6.48 11.46
N LEU A 54 -3.23 -5.76 10.85
CA LEU A 54 -1.88 -5.57 11.38
C LEU A 54 -1.77 -4.38 12.35
N GLY A 55 -2.71 -3.42 12.27
CA GLY A 55 -2.58 -2.15 12.98
C GLY A 55 -1.37 -1.34 12.53
N VAL A 56 -1.01 -1.45 11.24
CA VAL A 56 0.06 -0.70 10.59
C VAL A 56 -0.57 0.43 9.77
N PRO A 57 -0.23 1.70 9.99
CA PRO A 57 -0.68 2.79 9.15
C PRO A 57 -0.32 2.52 7.68
N SER A 58 -1.29 2.67 6.80
CA SER A 58 -1.11 2.32 5.39
C SER A 58 -1.88 3.28 4.49
N LYS A 59 -1.27 3.66 3.37
CA LYS A 59 -1.90 4.50 2.34
C LYS A 59 -1.39 4.15 0.94
N ASN A 60 -2.05 4.71 -0.06
CA ASN A 60 -1.65 4.52 -1.45
C ASN A 60 -0.62 5.57 -1.87
N LEU A 61 0.27 5.17 -2.77
CA LEU A 61 1.08 6.07 -3.58
C LEU A 61 0.83 5.75 -5.05
N ASP A 62 0.34 6.71 -5.80
CA ASP A 62 -0.14 6.48 -7.17
C ASP A 62 0.47 7.48 -8.14
N THR A 63 1.48 7.03 -8.89
CA THR A 63 2.16 7.82 -9.92
C THR A 63 1.36 7.96 -11.22
N PHE A 64 0.14 7.41 -11.27
CA PHE A 64 -0.81 7.65 -12.36
C PHE A 64 -1.64 8.92 -12.09
N PHE A 65 -2.13 9.11 -10.85
CA PHE A 65 -2.95 10.25 -10.48
C PHE A 65 -2.14 11.46 -10.01
N THR A 66 -0.92 11.26 -9.55
CA THR A 66 -0.05 12.34 -9.08
C THR A 66 1.24 12.41 -9.88
N ASP A 67 1.74 13.63 -10.12
CA ASP A 67 3.07 13.82 -10.69
C ASP A 67 4.17 13.35 -9.71
N GLU A 68 5.38 13.17 -10.21
CA GLU A 68 6.51 12.66 -9.43
C GLU A 68 6.78 13.51 -8.18
N LYS A 69 6.68 14.84 -8.31
CA LYS A 69 6.91 15.77 -7.20
C LYS A 69 5.85 15.64 -6.13
N THR A 70 4.59 15.58 -6.51
CA THR A 70 3.47 15.37 -5.59
C THR A 70 3.56 14.00 -4.92
N THR A 71 3.92 12.94 -5.67
CA THR A 71 4.13 11.60 -5.14
C THR A 71 5.21 11.60 -4.05
N VAL A 72 6.36 12.26 -4.30
CA VAL A 72 7.44 12.39 -3.31
C VAL A 72 6.96 13.17 -2.08
N GLN A 73 6.20 14.26 -2.27
CA GLN A 73 5.65 15.01 -1.14
C GLN A 73 4.69 14.17 -0.30
N LEU A 74 3.76 13.44 -0.92
CA LEU A 74 2.86 12.53 -0.22
C LEU A 74 3.60 11.39 0.50
N PHE A 75 4.71 10.94 -0.08
CA PHE A 75 5.56 9.94 0.55
C PHE A 75 6.29 10.51 1.77
N LEU A 76 6.71 11.78 1.74
CA LEU A 76 7.41 12.46 2.83
C LEU A 76 6.49 13.04 3.91
N ASP A 77 5.20 13.28 3.59
CA ASP A 77 4.22 13.76 4.56
C ASP A 77 4.06 12.75 5.72
N GLU A 78 4.07 13.25 6.96
CA GLU A 78 3.82 12.48 8.19
C GLU A 78 4.91 11.51 8.63
N ARG A 79 6.14 11.76 8.24
CA ARG A 79 7.25 10.91 8.66
C ARG A 79 8.06 11.54 9.77
N ALA A 80 8.28 10.74 10.82
CA ALA A 80 9.31 11.01 11.81
C ALA A 80 10.65 10.44 11.33
N ASP A 81 11.75 11.07 11.72
CA ASP A 81 13.09 10.52 11.47
C ASP A 81 13.21 9.12 12.10
N GLY A 82 13.70 8.17 11.34
CA GLY A 82 13.90 6.79 11.77
C GLY A 82 12.74 5.83 11.50
N ASP A 83 11.63 6.29 10.97
CA ASP A 83 10.53 5.41 10.55
C ASP A 83 10.95 4.46 9.43
N PHE A 84 10.33 3.29 9.44
CA PHE A 84 10.53 2.25 8.44
C PHE A 84 9.38 2.26 7.44
N ALA A 85 9.67 2.34 6.14
CA ALA A 85 8.66 2.31 5.09
C ALA A 85 8.73 1.03 4.27
N VAL A 86 7.63 0.32 4.19
CA VAL A 86 7.47 -0.83 3.30
C VAL A 86 6.49 -0.44 2.20
N LEU A 87 6.98 -0.47 0.95
CA LEU A 87 6.14 -0.25 -0.21
C LEU A 87 5.74 -1.61 -0.81
N GLU A 88 4.48 -1.79 -1.12
CA GLU A 88 4.00 -2.99 -1.84
C GLU A 88 3.66 -2.65 -3.27
N GLY A 89 4.33 -3.31 -4.21
CA GLY A 89 4.08 -3.17 -5.65
C GLY A 89 2.76 -3.81 -6.09
N VAL A 90 2.28 -3.38 -7.23
CA VAL A 90 1.08 -3.91 -7.89
C VAL A 90 1.48 -4.66 -9.17
N MET A 91 0.71 -5.67 -9.59
CA MET A 91 0.94 -6.44 -10.82
C MET A 91 2.39 -6.96 -10.95
N GLY A 92 2.97 -6.98 -12.13
CA GLY A 92 4.39 -7.16 -12.35
C GLY A 92 5.17 -5.85 -12.17
N LEU A 93 6.47 -5.96 -11.87
CA LEU A 93 7.33 -4.82 -11.53
C LEU A 93 7.26 -3.70 -12.57
N TYR A 94 7.24 -4.06 -13.85
CA TYR A 94 7.26 -3.12 -14.98
C TYR A 94 5.87 -2.89 -15.60
N ASP A 95 4.83 -3.56 -15.10
CA ASP A 95 3.47 -3.47 -15.64
C ASP A 95 2.80 -2.19 -15.12
N GLY A 96 2.82 -1.14 -15.94
CA GLY A 96 2.16 0.13 -15.64
C GLY A 96 0.94 0.37 -16.53
N LEU A 97 0.78 1.57 -17.03
CA LEU A 97 -0.37 2.01 -17.80
C LEU A 97 -0.58 1.12 -19.05
N GLY A 98 -1.78 0.54 -19.15
CA GLY A 98 -2.13 -0.38 -20.24
C GLY A 98 -1.35 -1.69 -20.23
N GLY A 99 -0.55 -1.97 -19.19
CA GLY A 99 0.30 -3.16 -19.08
C GLY A 99 1.58 -3.11 -19.93
N ILE A 100 1.86 -2.00 -20.61
CA ILE A 100 2.98 -1.86 -21.57
C ILE A 100 3.86 -0.64 -21.31
N TYR A 101 3.40 0.35 -20.55
CA TYR A 101 4.17 1.54 -20.19
C TYR A 101 4.73 1.41 -18.77
N GLU A 102 5.91 1.97 -18.50
CA GLU A 102 6.48 2.00 -17.15
C GLU A 102 5.68 2.92 -16.22
N GLN A 103 5.08 3.98 -16.76
CA GLN A 103 4.31 4.95 -15.99
C GLN A 103 3.18 4.26 -15.18
N GLY A 104 3.09 4.58 -13.89
CA GLY A 104 2.13 3.96 -12.97
C GLY A 104 2.52 2.55 -12.50
N SER A 105 3.67 2.01 -12.95
CA SER A 105 4.18 0.72 -12.49
C SER A 105 4.83 0.79 -11.09
N SER A 106 5.05 -0.37 -10.49
CA SER A 106 5.83 -0.49 -9.27
C SER A 106 7.27 0.02 -9.45
N TYR A 107 7.87 -0.22 -10.62
CA TYR A 107 9.21 0.29 -10.94
C TYR A 107 9.24 1.81 -11.02
N HIS A 108 8.24 2.43 -11.67
CA HIS A 108 8.12 3.88 -11.73
C HIS A 108 8.02 4.50 -10.33
N LEU A 109 7.18 3.94 -9.46
CA LEU A 109 7.08 4.42 -8.07
C LEU A 109 8.42 4.25 -7.32
N ALA A 110 9.09 3.11 -7.47
CA ALA A 110 10.40 2.87 -6.84
C ALA A 110 11.45 3.88 -7.32
N LYS A 111 11.45 4.21 -8.61
CA LYS A 111 12.34 5.22 -9.21
C LYS A 111 12.05 6.61 -8.65
N VAL A 112 10.79 7.04 -8.62
CA VAL A 112 10.36 8.34 -8.11
C VAL A 112 10.72 8.52 -6.63
N THR A 113 10.55 7.47 -5.84
CA THR A 113 10.85 7.48 -4.41
C THR A 113 12.27 7.00 -4.07
N GLN A 114 13.09 6.68 -5.09
CA GLN A 114 14.44 6.14 -4.94
C GLN A 114 14.49 4.94 -3.98
N THR A 115 13.49 4.07 -4.05
CA THR A 115 13.27 2.96 -3.13
C THR A 115 13.94 1.69 -3.63
N PRO A 116 14.86 1.06 -2.88
CA PRO A 116 15.41 -0.24 -3.23
C PRO A 116 14.31 -1.31 -3.28
N ILE A 117 14.44 -2.21 -4.26
CA ILE A 117 13.46 -3.25 -4.55
C ILE A 117 13.99 -4.60 -4.07
N ILE A 118 13.13 -5.36 -3.39
CA ILE A 118 13.28 -6.77 -3.14
C ILE A 118 12.30 -7.51 -4.07
N LEU A 119 12.86 -8.22 -5.04
CA LEU A 119 12.08 -8.93 -6.05
C LEU A 119 11.64 -10.30 -5.52
N VAL A 120 10.35 -10.48 -5.32
CA VAL A 120 9.74 -11.76 -4.93
C VAL A 120 9.50 -12.60 -6.18
N VAL A 121 10.29 -13.65 -6.34
CA VAL A 121 10.23 -14.56 -7.49
C VAL A 121 9.49 -15.83 -7.12
N ASP A 122 8.39 -16.12 -7.81
CA ASP A 122 7.72 -17.39 -7.73
C ASP A 122 8.59 -18.47 -8.37
N ALA A 123 9.22 -19.27 -7.53
CA ALA A 123 10.17 -20.30 -7.94
C ALA A 123 9.58 -21.71 -7.99
N LYS A 124 8.23 -21.84 -7.89
CA LYS A 124 7.57 -23.16 -7.94
C LYS A 124 7.88 -23.89 -9.24
N GLY A 125 8.43 -25.09 -9.11
CA GLY A 125 8.80 -25.94 -10.25
C GLY A 125 9.99 -25.44 -11.08
N MET A 126 10.71 -24.40 -10.63
CA MET A 126 11.86 -23.85 -11.32
C MET A 126 13.16 -24.41 -10.73
N GLY A 127 14.05 -24.84 -11.62
CA GLY A 127 15.46 -25.09 -11.32
C GLY A 127 16.34 -23.90 -11.71
N LYS A 128 17.43 -24.16 -12.45
CA LYS A 128 18.36 -23.11 -12.92
C LYS A 128 17.68 -22.03 -13.78
N SER A 129 16.51 -22.30 -14.36
CA SER A 129 15.73 -21.31 -15.13
C SER A 129 15.32 -20.08 -14.30
N VAL A 130 15.30 -20.17 -12.96
CA VAL A 130 15.05 -19.01 -12.10
C VAL A 130 16.12 -17.93 -12.26
N LEU A 131 17.38 -18.31 -12.55
CA LEU A 131 18.46 -17.37 -12.82
C LEU A 131 18.19 -16.57 -14.10
N ALA A 132 17.70 -17.21 -15.16
CA ALA A 132 17.36 -16.52 -16.41
C ALA A 132 16.21 -15.51 -16.20
N LEU A 133 15.21 -15.87 -15.39
CA LEU A 133 14.14 -14.94 -15.05
C LEU A 133 14.68 -13.74 -14.27
N ILE A 134 15.48 -13.96 -13.23
CA ILE A 134 16.07 -12.88 -12.41
C ILE A 134 16.99 -12.02 -13.28
N ALA A 135 17.85 -12.63 -14.10
CA ALA A 135 18.76 -11.92 -15.00
C ALA A 135 18.01 -10.96 -15.94
N GLY A 136 16.87 -11.38 -16.50
CA GLY A 136 16.02 -10.53 -17.33
C GLY A 136 15.53 -9.30 -16.56
N PHE A 137 15.08 -9.45 -15.33
CA PHE A 137 14.63 -8.33 -14.49
C PHE A 137 15.79 -7.39 -14.12
N LEU A 138 16.97 -7.91 -13.80
CA LEU A 138 18.16 -7.12 -13.52
C LEU A 138 18.67 -6.36 -14.76
N GLN A 139 18.54 -6.96 -15.94
CA GLN A 139 18.92 -6.30 -17.20
C GLN A 139 17.99 -5.14 -17.55
N TYR A 140 16.70 -5.23 -17.22
CA TYR A 140 15.73 -4.14 -17.40
C TYR A 140 15.84 -3.06 -16.31
N ASP A 141 16.48 -3.34 -15.19
CA ASP A 141 16.67 -2.40 -14.08
C ASP A 141 17.80 -1.41 -14.35
N THR A 142 17.55 -0.44 -15.22
CA THR A 142 18.53 0.57 -15.63
C THR A 142 18.97 1.52 -14.51
N HIS A 143 18.19 1.61 -13.44
CA HIS A 143 18.51 2.42 -12.24
C HIS A 143 19.12 1.59 -11.11
N HIS A 144 19.31 0.29 -11.31
CA HIS A 144 19.88 -0.62 -10.31
C HIS A 144 19.15 -0.58 -8.97
N LEU A 145 17.80 -0.53 -9.01
CA LEU A 145 16.96 -0.48 -7.81
C LEU A 145 16.75 -1.86 -7.19
N ILE A 146 16.88 -2.95 -7.95
CA ILE A 146 16.74 -4.33 -7.44
C ILE A 146 17.98 -4.67 -6.61
N LYS A 147 17.85 -4.65 -5.29
CA LYS A 147 18.93 -4.91 -4.34
C LYS A 147 18.89 -6.29 -3.72
N GLY A 148 17.74 -6.96 -3.80
CA GLY A 148 17.56 -8.28 -3.23
C GLY A 148 16.53 -9.12 -3.97
N VAL A 149 16.64 -10.44 -3.81
CA VAL A 149 15.70 -11.43 -4.35
C VAL A 149 15.20 -12.32 -3.23
N LEU A 150 13.88 -12.54 -3.16
CA LEU A 150 13.26 -13.53 -2.28
C LEU A 150 12.63 -14.63 -3.15
N LEU A 151 13.00 -15.87 -2.88
CA LEU A 151 12.50 -17.03 -3.65
C LEU A 151 11.25 -17.60 -2.98
N ASN A 152 10.07 -17.29 -3.52
CA ASN A 152 8.80 -17.80 -3.01
C ASN A 152 8.49 -19.19 -3.58
N ARG A 153 7.83 -20.02 -2.80
CA ARG A 153 7.46 -21.40 -3.11
C ARG A 153 8.66 -22.30 -3.44
N MET A 154 9.79 -22.04 -2.75
CA MET A 154 11.04 -22.79 -2.89
C MET A 154 11.25 -23.71 -1.68
N SER A 155 11.69 -24.96 -1.91
CA SER A 155 12.10 -25.84 -0.81
C SER A 155 13.50 -25.50 -0.30
N LYS A 156 13.77 -25.83 0.98
CA LYS A 156 15.08 -25.57 1.60
C LYS A 156 16.23 -26.20 0.81
N GLY A 157 16.11 -27.49 0.46
CA GLY A 157 17.20 -28.17 -0.24
C GLY A 157 17.53 -27.56 -1.60
N TYR A 158 16.51 -27.06 -2.31
CA TYR A 158 16.74 -26.34 -3.57
C TYR A 158 17.32 -24.94 -3.35
N TYR A 159 16.86 -24.24 -2.33
CA TYR A 159 17.38 -22.95 -1.94
C TYR A 159 18.88 -22.98 -1.65
N ASP A 160 19.33 -23.97 -0.89
CA ASP A 160 20.74 -24.13 -0.50
C ASP A 160 21.67 -24.31 -1.72
N ILE A 161 21.14 -24.83 -2.84
CA ILE A 161 21.86 -25.01 -4.11
C ILE A 161 21.78 -23.75 -4.98
N ILE A 162 20.61 -23.14 -5.09
CA ILE A 162 20.35 -22.06 -6.05
C ILE A 162 20.86 -20.70 -5.55
N LYS A 163 20.76 -20.43 -4.23
CA LYS A 163 21.26 -19.15 -3.66
C LYS A 163 22.69 -18.83 -4.06
N PRO A 164 23.70 -19.71 -3.85
CA PRO A 164 25.08 -19.43 -4.23
C PRO A 164 25.25 -19.15 -5.72
N LEU A 165 24.46 -19.81 -6.58
CA LEU A 165 24.51 -19.59 -8.03
C LEU A 165 23.97 -18.20 -8.41
N ILE A 166 22.83 -17.79 -7.83
CA ILE A 166 22.25 -16.45 -8.07
C ILE A 166 23.26 -15.38 -7.65
N GLU A 167 23.79 -15.47 -6.44
CA GLU A 167 24.70 -14.46 -5.90
C GLU A 167 26.01 -14.38 -6.71
N LYS A 168 26.53 -15.54 -7.16
CA LYS A 168 27.75 -15.61 -7.95
C LYS A 168 27.56 -15.14 -9.41
N GLU A 169 26.50 -15.62 -10.09
CA GLU A 169 26.31 -15.40 -11.52
C GLU A 169 25.63 -14.05 -11.80
N LEU A 170 24.78 -13.54 -10.89
CA LEU A 170 23.97 -12.35 -11.12
C LEU A 170 24.32 -11.16 -10.21
N SER A 171 25.26 -11.32 -9.29
CA SER A 171 25.73 -10.26 -8.37
C SER A 171 24.59 -9.55 -7.61
N VAL A 172 23.50 -10.27 -7.30
CA VAL A 172 22.35 -9.79 -6.51
C VAL A 172 22.23 -10.60 -5.23
N LYS A 173 21.87 -9.98 -4.12
CA LYS A 173 21.69 -10.64 -2.82
C LYS A 173 20.41 -11.48 -2.82
N VAL A 174 20.47 -12.69 -2.24
CA VAL A 174 19.26 -13.51 -1.98
C VAL A 174 18.91 -13.38 -0.51
N VAL A 175 17.87 -12.59 -0.22
CA VAL A 175 17.43 -12.25 1.14
C VAL A 175 16.70 -13.40 1.85
N GLY A 176 16.40 -14.49 1.15
CA GLY A 176 15.79 -15.66 1.72
C GLY A 176 14.87 -16.39 0.75
N TYR A 177 14.12 -17.34 1.31
CA TYR A 177 13.09 -18.07 0.58
C TYR A 177 11.84 -18.22 1.44
N PHE A 178 10.72 -18.54 0.80
CA PHE A 178 9.50 -18.91 1.51
C PHE A 178 8.96 -20.22 0.92
N PRO A 179 8.76 -21.25 1.73
CA PRO A 179 8.28 -22.54 1.24
C PRO A 179 6.82 -22.47 0.82
N GLU A 180 6.40 -23.38 -0.06
CA GLU A 180 5.00 -23.47 -0.47
C GLU A 180 4.10 -23.75 0.74
N GLN A 181 3.06 -22.93 0.91
CA GLN A 181 2.07 -23.09 1.97
C GLN A 181 0.80 -23.70 1.37
N LYS A 182 0.46 -24.91 1.79
CA LYS A 182 -0.75 -25.60 1.31
C LYS A 182 -2.01 -25.19 2.07
N ASP A 183 -1.83 -24.68 3.30
CA ASP A 183 -2.92 -24.51 4.27
C ASP A 183 -3.28 -23.05 4.57
N ILE A 184 -2.63 -22.08 3.91
CA ILE A 184 -2.91 -20.65 4.13
C ILE A 184 -3.82 -20.16 3.02
N GLY A 185 -5.12 -20.15 3.31
CA GLY A 185 -6.17 -19.66 2.42
C GLY A 185 -6.36 -18.14 2.45
N LEU A 186 -5.29 -17.35 2.65
CA LEU A 186 -5.36 -15.89 2.45
C LEU A 186 -5.53 -15.61 0.95
N SER A 187 -6.73 -15.84 0.44
CA SER A 187 -7.04 -15.45 -0.94
C SER A 187 -7.14 -13.94 -0.98
N SER A 188 -6.42 -13.31 -1.89
CA SER A 188 -6.37 -11.86 -2.06
C SER A 188 -7.77 -11.21 -2.26
N ARG A 189 -8.76 -11.98 -2.66
CA ARG A 189 -10.13 -11.49 -2.88
C ARG A 189 -10.92 -11.24 -1.59
N HIS A 190 -10.53 -11.82 -0.46
CA HIS A 190 -11.26 -11.69 0.81
C HIS A 190 -10.54 -10.79 1.82
N LEU A 191 -9.32 -10.33 1.54
CA LEU A 191 -8.53 -9.50 2.47
C LEU A 191 -9.20 -8.16 2.79
N GLY A 192 -9.98 -7.60 1.86
CA GLY A 192 -10.69 -6.33 2.07
C GLY A 192 -12.02 -6.45 2.80
N LEU A 193 -12.59 -7.67 2.84
CA LEU A 193 -13.91 -7.95 3.43
C LEU A 193 -13.78 -8.81 4.70
N VAL A 194 -12.73 -8.62 5.47
CA VAL A 194 -12.56 -9.38 6.72
C VAL A 194 -13.67 -9.01 7.69
N MET A 195 -14.54 -9.97 7.94
CA MET A 195 -15.60 -9.84 8.95
C MET A 195 -14.98 -9.83 10.36
N PRO A 196 -15.59 -9.14 11.33
CA PRO A 196 -15.10 -9.09 12.71
C PRO A 196 -14.83 -10.49 13.30
N ASP A 197 -15.66 -11.46 12.97
CA ASP A 197 -15.55 -12.84 13.47
C ASP A 197 -14.36 -13.61 12.87
N GLU A 198 -13.90 -13.22 11.69
CA GLU A 198 -12.75 -13.84 11.00
C GLU A 198 -11.41 -13.23 11.41
N LEU A 199 -11.42 -12.05 12.05
CA LEU A 199 -10.22 -11.30 12.42
C LEU A 199 -9.25 -12.10 13.29
N SER A 200 -9.76 -12.90 14.24
CA SER A 200 -8.93 -13.71 15.13
C SER A 200 -8.16 -14.79 14.38
N ASP A 201 -8.84 -15.50 13.48
CA ASP A 201 -8.26 -16.59 12.70
C ASP A 201 -7.25 -16.09 11.67
N ILE A 202 -7.56 -14.96 11.02
CA ILE A 202 -6.65 -14.32 10.07
C ILE A 202 -5.39 -13.83 10.77
N LYS A 203 -5.51 -13.18 11.94
CA LYS A 203 -4.35 -12.78 12.74
C LYS A 203 -3.48 -13.96 13.15
N LYS A 204 -4.09 -15.07 13.55
CA LYS A 204 -3.37 -16.30 13.90
C LYS A 204 -2.61 -16.84 12.68
N GLN A 205 -3.28 -16.98 11.53
CA GLN A 205 -2.64 -17.45 10.30
C GLN A 205 -1.49 -16.54 9.85
N LEU A 206 -1.66 -15.21 10.02
CA LEU A 206 -0.64 -14.25 9.69
C LEU A 206 0.58 -14.36 10.61
N ASN A 207 0.37 -14.50 11.92
CA ASN A 207 1.46 -14.71 12.88
C ASN A 207 2.23 -16.03 12.57
N GLU A 208 1.52 -17.11 12.27
CA GLU A 208 2.16 -18.38 11.85
C GLU A 208 2.96 -18.19 10.55
N THR A 209 2.45 -17.39 9.62
CA THR A 209 3.15 -17.06 8.37
C THR A 209 4.40 -16.25 8.64
N ALA A 210 4.31 -15.23 9.49
CA ALA A 210 5.43 -14.39 9.91
C ALA A 210 6.52 -15.23 10.62
N ASP A 211 6.14 -16.11 11.53
CA ASP A 211 7.07 -17.01 12.22
C ASP A 211 7.79 -17.99 11.27
N ARG A 212 7.09 -18.46 10.24
CA ARG A 212 7.70 -19.29 9.19
C ARG A 212 8.65 -18.48 8.32
N LEU A 213 8.26 -17.29 7.91
CA LEU A 213 9.09 -16.40 7.12
C LEU A 213 10.36 -16.01 7.88
N LYS A 214 10.25 -15.65 9.16
CA LYS A 214 11.39 -15.34 10.04
C LYS A 214 12.49 -16.40 10.06
N LYS A 215 12.12 -17.67 9.93
CA LYS A 215 13.07 -18.80 9.94
C LYS A 215 13.81 -18.99 8.61
N THR A 216 13.36 -18.34 7.54
CA THR A 216 13.82 -18.60 6.18
C THR A 216 14.35 -17.37 5.46
N ILE A 217 14.25 -16.20 6.07
CA ILE A 217 14.80 -14.95 5.55
C ILE A 217 15.95 -14.45 6.42
N ASP A 218 16.78 -13.63 5.84
CA ASP A 218 17.81 -12.86 6.49
C ASP A 218 17.27 -11.45 6.79
N MET A 219 16.76 -11.26 8.02
CA MET A 219 16.17 -9.97 8.44
C MET A 219 17.21 -8.85 8.51
N ASP A 220 18.45 -9.16 8.85
CA ASP A 220 19.51 -8.15 8.92
C ASP A 220 19.79 -7.63 7.50
N LEU A 221 19.83 -8.51 6.50
CA LEU A 221 19.98 -8.10 5.12
C LEU A 221 18.80 -7.26 4.59
N PHE A 222 17.57 -7.53 5.04
CA PHE A 222 16.42 -6.66 4.74
C PHE A 222 16.60 -5.26 5.33
N ILE A 223 17.06 -5.20 6.57
CA ILE A 223 17.33 -3.92 7.27
C ILE A 223 18.46 -3.18 6.57
N ASP A 224 19.57 -3.86 6.25
CA ASP A 224 20.71 -3.26 5.54
C ASP A 224 20.28 -2.65 4.19
N ILE A 225 19.45 -3.37 3.41
CA ILE A 225 18.92 -2.87 2.14
C ILE A 225 18.07 -1.61 2.37
N ALA A 226 17.24 -1.60 3.39
CA ALA A 226 16.39 -0.45 3.71
C ALA A 226 17.19 0.76 4.19
N GLU A 227 18.20 0.53 5.02
CA GLU A 227 19.09 1.57 5.57
C GLU A 227 20.05 2.13 4.50
N ALA A 228 20.39 1.33 3.49
CA ALA A 228 21.18 1.75 2.34
C ALA A 228 20.40 2.59 1.32
N ALA A 229 19.09 2.78 1.51
CA ALA A 229 18.29 3.64 0.63
C ALA A 229 18.82 5.08 0.60
N ASP A 230 18.94 5.64 -0.61
CA ASP A 230 19.45 7.00 -0.81
C ASP A 230 18.54 8.04 -0.12
N GLU A 231 19.13 9.17 0.27
CA GLU A 231 18.34 10.30 0.76
C GLU A 231 17.42 10.83 -0.33
N ILE A 232 16.15 11.02 0.01
CA ILE A 232 15.22 11.65 -0.90
C ILE A 232 15.44 13.16 -0.83
N SER A 233 15.96 13.73 -1.92
CA SER A 233 16.06 15.16 -2.06
C SER A 233 14.67 15.74 -2.37
N ASP A 234 14.18 16.56 -1.47
CA ASP A 234 13.03 17.41 -1.76
C ASP A 234 13.48 18.49 -2.76
N SER A 235 13.43 18.17 -4.05
CA SER A 235 13.80 19.08 -5.15
C SER A 235 12.92 20.35 -5.21
N GLY A 236 12.05 20.56 -4.22
CA GLY A 236 11.15 21.70 -4.08
C GLY A 236 11.54 22.76 -3.04
N SER A 237 12.72 22.64 -2.39
CA SER A 237 13.06 23.53 -1.25
C SER A 237 13.19 25.02 -1.61
N ALA A 238 13.61 25.37 -2.83
CA ALA A 238 13.72 26.77 -3.25
C ALA A 238 12.39 27.43 -3.64
N ASP A 239 11.38 26.64 -4.00
CA ASP A 239 10.03 27.11 -4.40
C ASP A 239 9.00 26.91 -3.25
N LYS A 240 9.41 26.21 -2.17
CA LYS A 240 8.54 25.92 -1.02
C LYS A 240 8.05 27.17 -0.32
N ASP A 241 8.91 28.15 -0.10
CA ASP A 241 8.51 29.37 0.63
C ASP A 241 7.50 30.21 -0.17
N LYS A 242 7.66 30.33 -1.48
CA LYS A 242 6.70 31.05 -2.31
C LYS A 242 5.38 30.32 -2.50
N ARG A 243 5.42 29.00 -2.76
CA ARG A 243 4.20 28.19 -2.96
C ARG A 243 3.49 27.84 -1.65
N LYS A 244 4.24 27.62 -0.56
CA LYS A 244 3.67 27.44 0.77
C LYS A 244 2.98 28.72 1.24
N THR A 245 3.57 29.87 0.94
CA THR A 245 2.97 31.19 1.22
C THR A 245 1.74 31.44 0.36
N LEU A 246 1.76 31.09 -0.95
CA LEU A 246 0.60 31.24 -1.84
C LEU A 246 -0.51 30.23 -1.53
N LYS A 247 -0.19 28.93 -1.36
CA LYS A 247 -1.16 27.92 -0.95
C LYS A 247 -1.71 28.16 0.45
N ASN A 248 -0.87 28.57 1.40
CA ASN A 248 -1.34 28.93 2.74
C ASN A 248 -2.19 30.22 2.72
N ALA A 249 -1.84 31.20 1.88
CA ALA A 249 -2.66 32.42 1.74
C ALA A 249 -4.01 32.13 1.05
N GLU A 250 -4.03 31.19 0.10
CA GLU A 250 -5.26 30.76 -0.58
C GLU A 250 -6.12 29.86 0.33
N LEU A 251 -5.49 28.93 1.06
CA LEU A 251 -6.12 28.12 2.11
C LEU A 251 -6.60 29.00 3.29
N MET A 252 -5.82 30.01 3.72
CA MET A 252 -6.25 30.97 4.74
C MET A 252 -7.41 31.84 4.26
N ARG A 253 -7.46 32.20 2.97
CA ARG A 253 -8.63 32.91 2.40
C ARG A 253 -9.89 32.05 2.38
N LEU A 254 -9.75 30.72 2.21
CA LEU A 254 -10.88 29.79 2.30
C LEU A 254 -11.30 29.55 3.76
N GLN A 255 -10.35 29.59 4.71
CA GLN A 255 -10.62 29.48 6.14
C GLN A 255 -11.17 30.78 6.78
N ASP A 256 -10.88 31.94 6.20
CA ASP A 256 -11.36 33.24 6.70
C ASP A 256 -12.83 33.56 6.35
N GLN A 257 -13.45 32.75 5.49
CA GLN A 257 -14.89 32.75 5.35
C GLN A 257 -15.47 31.89 6.47
N ASN A 258 -16.19 32.45 7.41
CA ASN A 258 -16.86 31.85 8.57
C ASN A 258 -17.85 30.71 8.22
N ASN A 259 -17.67 30.00 7.11
CA ASN A 259 -18.46 28.87 6.67
C ASN A 259 -17.57 27.63 6.61
N THR A 260 -17.53 26.88 7.69
CA THR A 260 -17.04 25.52 7.67
C THR A 260 -18.00 24.65 6.85
N VAL A 261 -17.52 24.02 5.79
CA VAL A 261 -18.33 23.09 4.98
C VAL A 261 -18.33 21.71 5.65
N ASN A 262 -19.50 21.24 6.02
CA ASN A 262 -19.70 19.90 6.60
C ASN A 262 -19.94 18.91 5.48
N ILE A 263 -19.04 17.92 5.33
CA ILE A 263 -19.14 16.88 4.31
C ILE A 263 -19.47 15.56 4.99
N ALA A 264 -20.64 15.01 4.70
CA ALA A 264 -21.01 13.66 5.11
C ALA A 264 -20.30 12.64 4.21
N VAL A 265 -19.44 11.81 4.79
CA VAL A 265 -18.67 10.78 4.08
C VAL A 265 -19.21 9.40 4.42
N ALA A 266 -19.73 8.68 3.42
CA ALA A 266 -20.14 7.30 3.60
C ALA A 266 -18.94 6.41 3.93
N MET A 267 -18.96 5.73 5.07
CA MET A 267 -17.84 4.90 5.51
C MET A 267 -18.36 3.67 6.26
N ASP A 268 -18.45 2.56 5.54
CA ASP A 268 -18.82 1.25 6.08
C ASP A 268 -18.29 0.13 5.18
N GLU A 269 -18.78 -1.09 5.35
CA GLU A 269 -18.35 -2.26 4.56
C GLU A 269 -18.72 -2.15 3.09
N ALA A 270 -19.79 -1.40 2.75
CA ALA A 270 -20.22 -1.17 1.38
C ALA A 270 -19.49 0.01 0.72
N PHE A 271 -19.08 1.03 1.50
CA PHE A 271 -18.45 2.25 1.02
C PHE A 271 -17.14 2.49 1.78
N CYS A 272 -16.04 1.95 1.27
CA CYS A 272 -14.75 1.96 1.97
C CYS A 272 -13.54 2.32 1.09
N PHE A 273 -13.74 2.62 -0.19
CA PHE A 273 -12.65 2.91 -1.11
C PHE A 273 -12.37 4.41 -1.18
N TYR A 274 -11.49 4.87 -0.30
CA TYR A 274 -11.00 6.23 -0.26
C TYR A 274 -9.48 6.27 -0.18
N TYR A 275 -8.88 7.21 -0.89
CA TYR A 275 -7.52 7.61 -0.59
C TYR A 275 -7.55 8.53 0.64
N GLU A 276 -6.80 8.16 1.66
CA GLU A 276 -6.72 8.93 2.90
C GLU A 276 -6.23 10.35 2.65
N ASP A 277 -5.28 10.51 1.73
CA ASP A 277 -4.76 11.82 1.36
C ASP A 277 -5.83 12.73 0.73
N ASN A 278 -6.85 12.17 0.06
CA ASN A 278 -7.99 12.94 -0.46
C ASN A 278 -8.87 13.45 0.68
N LEU A 279 -9.18 12.60 1.66
CA LEU A 279 -9.98 13.01 2.83
C LEU A 279 -9.25 14.09 3.63
N ARG A 280 -7.97 13.92 3.89
CA ARG A 280 -7.13 14.93 4.55
C ARG A 280 -7.00 16.23 3.74
N MET A 281 -7.00 16.15 2.42
CA MET A 281 -6.97 17.36 1.60
C MET A 281 -8.25 18.16 1.77
N LEU A 282 -9.42 17.51 1.84
CA LEU A 282 -10.69 18.18 2.15
C LEU A 282 -10.63 18.88 3.52
N GLU A 283 -10.11 18.21 4.55
CA GLU A 283 -9.92 18.79 5.88
C GLU A 283 -8.93 19.98 5.84
N LYS A 284 -7.81 19.84 5.13
CA LYS A 284 -6.84 20.95 4.92
C LYS A 284 -7.46 22.12 4.17
N CYS A 285 -8.46 21.89 3.33
CA CYS A 285 -9.23 22.94 2.66
C CYS A 285 -10.31 23.58 3.55
N GLY A 286 -10.45 23.16 4.81
CA GLY A 286 -11.40 23.72 5.78
C GLY A 286 -12.71 22.96 5.88
N ALA A 287 -12.84 21.80 5.24
CA ALA A 287 -14.02 20.96 5.42
C ALA A 287 -13.98 20.22 6.77
N GLN A 288 -15.14 20.04 7.36
CA GLN A 288 -15.34 19.12 8.48
C GLN A 288 -15.98 17.84 7.95
N LEU A 289 -15.26 16.70 8.10
CA LEU A 289 -15.75 15.41 7.66
C LEU A 289 -16.58 14.74 8.76
N GLN A 290 -17.79 14.35 8.42
CA GLN A 290 -18.70 13.61 9.29
C GLN A 290 -18.96 12.24 8.66
N TYR A 291 -18.53 11.18 9.31
CA TYR A 291 -18.68 9.83 8.77
C TYR A 291 -20.06 9.26 9.13
N PHE A 292 -20.67 8.56 8.16
CA PHE A 292 -21.94 7.86 8.36
C PHE A 292 -21.93 6.51 7.63
N SER A 293 -22.77 5.60 8.09
CA SER A 293 -22.92 4.27 7.49
C SER A 293 -24.23 4.16 6.72
N PRO A 294 -24.20 4.07 5.39
CA PRO A 294 -25.39 3.71 4.63
C PRO A 294 -26.04 2.38 5.02
N LEU A 295 -25.26 1.44 5.56
CA LEU A 295 -25.76 0.13 6.00
C LEU A 295 -26.43 0.19 7.40
N HIS A 296 -25.84 0.93 8.35
CA HIS A 296 -26.17 0.81 9.76
C HIS A 296 -26.89 2.02 10.35
N ASP A 297 -26.67 3.21 9.79
CA ASP A 297 -27.33 4.42 10.25
C ASP A 297 -28.71 4.61 9.59
N THR A 298 -29.59 5.34 10.26
CA THR A 298 -30.97 5.60 9.78
C THR A 298 -31.16 6.98 9.18
N SER A 299 -30.18 7.89 9.37
CA SER A 299 -30.22 9.27 8.88
C SER A 299 -28.82 9.74 8.48
N LEU A 300 -28.76 10.81 7.69
CA LEU A 300 -27.52 11.55 7.45
C LEU A 300 -27.12 12.34 8.71
N PRO A 301 -25.83 12.71 8.85
CA PRO A 301 -25.38 13.66 9.85
C PRO A 301 -26.16 14.98 9.77
N GLU A 302 -26.32 15.63 10.93
CA GLU A 302 -26.95 16.96 11.00
C GLU A 302 -26.05 18.02 10.35
N ASP A 303 -26.64 19.08 9.81
CA ASP A 303 -25.94 20.23 9.19
C ASP A 303 -24.95 19.83 8.08
N CYS A 304 -25.34 18.87 7.25
CA CYS A 304 -24.54 18.39 6.13
C CYS A 304 -24.75 19.29 4.90
N ASP A 305 -23.66 19.94 4.43
CA ASP A 305 -23.65 20.80 3.24
C ASP A 305 -23.37 20.01 1.96
N ALA A 306 -22.63 18.89 2.07
CA ALA A 306 -22.29 18.03 0.94
C ALA A 306 -22.20 16.57 1.36
N MET A 307 -22.32 15.66 0.40
CA MET A 307 -22.23 14.22 0.64
C MET A 307 -21.23 13.57 -0.31
N LEU A 308 -20.33 12.74 0.23
CA LEU A 308 -19.36 11.95 -0.52
C LEU A 308 -19.69 10.46 -0.37
N LEU A 309 -20.11 9.84 -1.47
CA LEU A 309 -20.31 8.39 -1.58
C LEU A 309 -19.14 7.83 -2.40
N GLY A 310 -18.21 7.18 -1.74
CA GLY A 310 -17.04 6.58 -2.37
C GLY A 310 -17.33 5.24 -3.04
N GLY A 311 -16.28 4.60 -3.52
CA GLY A 311 -16.34 3.21 -3.96
C GLY A 311 -16.37 2.22 -2.81
N GLY A 312 -16.46 0.93 -3.14
CA GLY A 312 -16.50 -0.16 -2.18
C GLY A 312 -17.09 -1.41 -2.80
N TYR A 313 -17.95 -2.07 -2.04
CA TYR A 313 -18.65 -3.30 -2.44
C TYR A 313 -20.17 -3.19 -2.29
N PRO A 314 -20.81 -2.09 -2.75
CA PRO A 314 -22.25 -1.91 -2.55
C PRO A 314 -23.09 -3.02 -3.20
N GLU A 315 -22.57 -3.68 -4.24
CA GLU A 315 -23.23 -4.82 -4.90
C GLU A 315 -23.33 -6.05 -3.98
N LEU A 316 -22.38 -6.26 -3.08
CA LEU A 316 -22.40 -7.36 -2.10
C LEU A 316 -23.42 -7.11 -1.00
N TYR A 317 -23.68 -5.85 -0.70
CA TYR A 317 -24.61 -5.39 0.35
C TYR A 317 -25.92 -4.82 -0.20
N ALA A 318 -26.22 -5.06 -1.49
CA ALA A 318 -27.39 -4.47 -2.17
C ALA A 318 -28.70 -4.79 -1.47
N LYS A 319 -28.84 -5.99 -0.89
CA LYS A 319 -30.03 -6.41 -0.16
C LYS A 319 -30.20 -5.65 1.15
N GLU A 320 -29.12 -5.47 1.90
CA GLU A 320 -29.06 -4.74 3.16
C GLU A 320 -29.32 -3.25 2.91
N LEU A 321 -28.63 -2.66 1.96
CA LEU A 321 -28.83 -1.26 1.53
C LEU A 321 -30.29 -1.01 1.11
N SER A 322 -30.90 -1.93 0.34
CA SER A 322 -32.28 -1.78 -0.11
C SER A 322 -33.30 -1.84 1.04
N LYS A 323 -32.99 -2.52 2.15
CA LYS A 323 -33.84 -2.60 3.34
C LYS A 323 -33.77 -1.35 4.21
N ASN A 324 -32.67 -0.59 4.14
CA ASN A 324 -32.49 0.63 4.91
C ASN A 324 -33.27 1.79 4.23
N VAL A 325 -34.59 1.69 4.27
CA VAL A 325 -35.50 2.65 3.61
C VAL A 325 -35.35 4.07 4.18
N SER A 326 -35.07 4.20 5.48
CA SER A 326 -34.85 5.49 6.14
C SER A 326 -33.66 6.21 5.53
N MET A 327 -32.49 5.55 5.45
CA MET A 327 -31.29 6.12 4.87
C MET A 327 -31.47 6.43 3.36
N LEU A 328 -32.09 5.52 2.61
CA LEU A 328 -32.39 5.76 1.17
C LEU A 328 -33.23 7.01 0.98
N ASN A 329 -34.22 7.23 1.83
CA ASN A 329 -35.08 8.42 1.77
C ASN A 329 -34.32 9.70 2.19
N ALA A 330 -33.45 9.60 3.19
CA ALA A 330 -32.60 10.72 3.64
C ALA A 330 -31.65 11.16 2.49
N ILE A 331 -30.94 10.21 1.86
CA ILE A 331 -30.07 10.48 0.72
C ILE A 331 -30.84 11.08 -0.47
N LYS A 332 -32.02 10.50 -0.83
CA LYS A 332 -32.87 11.06 -1.90
C LYS A 332 -33.35 12.47 -1.61
N LYS A 333 -33.68 12.76 -0.34
CA LYS A 333 -34.12 14.09 0.08
C LYS A 333 -32.94 15.09 -0.03
N ALA A 334 -31.78 14.74 0.46
CA ALA A 334 -30.57 15.56 0.36
C ALA A 334 -30.22 15.86 -1.11
N PHE A 335 -30.18 14.84 -1.97
CA PHE A 335 -29.91 15.00 -3.40
C PHE A 335 -30.89 15.90 -4.13
N ARG A 336 -32.16 15.93 -3.71
CA ARG A 336 -33.22 16.79 -4.32
C ARG A 336 -33.18 18.23 -3.79
N ALA A 337 -32.60 18.43 -2.64
CA ALA A 337 -32.47 19.75 -2.03
C ALA A 337 -31.29 20.57 -2.61
N GLY A 338 -30.35 19.93 -3.30
CA GLY A 338 -29.16 20.51 -3.94
C GLY A 338 -27.93 20.22 -3.13
#